data_f507421ca0004a1150fdb99a7b3fadda
#
_entry.id   f507421ca0004a1150fdb99a7b3fadda
#
_cell.length_a   1.000
_cell.length_b   1.000
_cell.length_c   1.000
_cell.angle_alpha   90.00
_cell.angle_beta   90.00
_cell.angle_gamma   90.00
#
_symmetry.space_group_name_H-M   'P 1'
#
loop_
_entity.id
_entity.type
_entity.pdbx_description
1 polymer ?
#
loop_
_entity_poly.entity_id
_entity_poly.type
_entity_poly.pdbx_seq_one_letter_code
_entity_poly.pdbx_strand_id
1 'polypeptide(L)'
;MSLKKLDNPALLLIDIQKGFNDIAYWGGERNNLAAEQSAAELLEIWRNKKMPIFHVQHCSSNPNSILNETHPGNEFQDIVKPQEGETIIRKNVNSAFIGTNLKELLDDAKIKTVVIAGLTTDHCVSTTTRMAGNFGYNVYLISDATATFNKKGINGEEFSAEIIHQTALASLNEEFAQVVTTEFIKRIV
;
A
#
# COMPACT_ATOMS: atom_id res chain seq x y z
N MET A 1 -11.65 13.53 24.88
CA MET A 1 -12.30 13.88 23.60
C MET A 1 -12.52 12.60 22.81
N SER A 2 -13.76 12.35 22.31
CA SER A 2 -14.04 11.21 21.43
C SER A 2 -13.34 11.49 20.08
N LEU A 3 -12.57 10.53 19.56
CA LEU A 3 -11.99 10.62 18.22
C LEU A 3 -13.13 10.65 17.20
N LYS A 4 -13.02 11.57 16.23
CA LYS A 4 -14.01 11.67 15.15
C LYS A 4 -13.86 10.45 14.24
N LYS A 5 -14.96 9.76 13.99
CA LYS A 5 -15.01 8.63 13.06
C LYS A 5 -14.80 9.10 11.61
N LEU A 6 -14.12 8.28 10.81
CA LEU A 6 -14.00 8.50 9.37
C LEU A 6 -15.34 8.20 8.69
N ASP A 7 -15.67 9.01 7.71
CA ASP A 7 -16.87 8.80 6.89
C ASP A 7 -16.50 8.04 5.63
N ASN A 8 -16.99 6.82 5.51
CA ASN A 8 -16.84 5.91 4.36
C ASN A 8 -15.42 5.89 3.73
N PRO A 9 -14.35 5.59 4.52
CA PRO A 9 -13.00 5.57 3.98
C PRO A 9 -12.78 4.36 3.07
N ALA A 10 -12.06 4.54 1.95
CA ALA A 10 -11.62 3.42 1.13
C ALA A 10 -10.29 2.85 1.63
N LEU A 11 -10.16 1.52 1.63
CA LEU A 11 -8.88 0.83 1.87
C LEU A 11 -8.21 0.53 0.52
N LEU A 12 -6.97 0.99 0.36
CA LEU A 12 -6.10 0.70 -0.77
C LEU A 12 -4.97 -0.24 -0.31
N LEU A 13 -5.02 -1.49 -0.75
CA LEU A 13 -3.98 -2.50 -0.50
C LEU A 13 -3.02 -2.52 -1.69
N ILE A 14 -1.84 -1.94 -1.52
CA ILE A 14 -0.88 -1.71 -2.60
C ILE A 14 0.07 -2.90 -2.72
N ASP A 15 -0.01 -3.63 -3.84
CA ASP A 15 0.97 -4.61 -4.29
C ASP A 15 1.35 -5.67 -3.24
N ILE A 16 0.37 -6.16 -2.44
CA ILE A 16 0.63 -7.23 -1.47
C ILE A 16 0.63 -8.57 -2.22
N GLN A 17 1.74 -8.83 -2.90
CA GLN A 17 1.92 -9.95 -3.84
C GLN A 17 2.99 -10.94 -3.36
N LYS A 18 2.87 -12.21 -3.78
CA LYS A 18 3.76 -13.31 -3.38
C LYS A 18 5.22 -13.08 -3.76
N GLY A 19 5.49 -12.32 -4.82
CA GLY A 19 6.86 -11.98 -5.24
C GLY A 19 7.65 -11.21 -4.19
N PHE A 20 7.01 -10.53 -3.26
CA PHE A 20 7.70 -9.86 -2.16
C PHE A 20 8.17 -10.81 -1.05
N ASN A 21 7.88 -12.10 -1.14
CA ASN A 21 8.44 -13.11 -0.26
C ASN A 21 9.90 -13.48 -0.62
N ASP A 22 10.34 -13.18 -1.85
CA ASP A 22 11.74 -13.33 -2.27
C ASP A 22 12.58 -12.15 -1.78
N ILE A 23 12.95 -12.19 -0.50
CA ILE A 23 13.71 -11.12 0.15
C ILE A 23 15.07 -10.89 -0.53
N ALA A 24 15.72 -11.96 -1.03
CA ALA A 24 17.00 -11.86 -1.71
C ALA A 24 16.90 -11.05 -3.01
N TYR A 25 15.84 -11.25 -3.77
CA TYR A 25 15.56 -10.49 -5.00
C TYR A 25 15.43 -8.97 -4.73
N TRP A 26 14.86 -8.59 -3.58
CA TRP A 26 14.52 -7.20 -3.27
C TRP A 26 15.62 -6.43 -2.51
N GLY A 27 16.69 -7.07 -2.07
CA GLY A 27 17.79 -6.38 -1.38
C GLY A 27 18.32 -7.07 -0.12
N GLY A 28 17.82 -8.26 0.20
CA GLY A 28 18.37 -9.15 1.22
C GLY A 28 17.71 -9.07 2.59
N GLU A 29 17.37 -7.91 3.09
CA GLU A 29 16.65 -7.75 4.38
C GLU A 29 15.41 -6.87 4.20
N ARG A 30 14.46 -7.06 5.10
CA ARG A 30 13.18 -6.38 5.10
C ARG A 30 12.81 -5.92 6.51
N ASN A 31 12.19 -4.74 6.63
CA ASN A 31 11.56 -4.32 7.88
C ASN A 31 10.09 -4.82 7.97
N ASN A 32 9.43 -4.52 9.07
CA ASN A 32 8.00 -4.79 9.32
C ASN A 32 7.53 -6.16 8.80
N LEU A 33 8.09 -7.25 9.33
CA LEU A 33 7.78 -8.62 8.91
C LEU A 33 6.30 -8.99 9.07
N ALA A 34 5.55 -8.25 9.88
CA ALA A 34 4.11 -8.45 10.11
C ALA A 34 3.22 -7.49 9.28
N ALA A 35 3.78 -6.74 8.31
CA ALA A 35 3.03 -5.73 7.57
C ALA A 35 1.82 -6.29 6.83
N GLU A 36 1.94 -7.46 6.20
CA GLU A 36 0.82 -8.12 5.51
C GLU A 36 -0.23 -8.61 6.50
N GLN A 37 0.17 -9.06 7.69
CA GLN A 37 -0.76 -9.44 8.74
C GLN A 37 -1.56 -8.23 9.22
N SER A 38 -0.90 -7.09 9.45
CA SER A 38 -1.55 -5.82 9.79
C SER A 38 -2.51 -5.35 8.70
N ALA A 39 -2.12 -5.50 7.42
CA ALA A 39 -2.98 -5.19 6.28
C ALA A 39 -4.19 -6.12 6.21
N ALA A 40 -4.03 -7.41 6.51
CA ALA A 40 -5.13 -8.38 6.55
C ALA A 40 -6.13 -8.07 7.68
N GLU A 41 -5.65 -7.61 8.85
CA GLU A 41 -6.54 -7.16 9.93
C GLU A 41 -7.39 -5.96 9.51
N LEU A 42 -6.80 -4.99 8.80
CA LEU A 42 -7.55 -3.86 8.23
C LEU A 42 -8.57 -4.35 7.21
N LEU A 43 -8.17 -5.22 6.29
CA LEU A 43 -9.04 -5.78 5.27
C LEU A 43 -10.26 -6.46 5.89
N GLU A 44 -10.10 -7.24 6.97
CA GLU A 44 -11.22 -7.85 7.69
C GLU A 44 -12.19 -6.80 8.27
N ILE A 45 -11.67 -5.72 8.83
CA ILE A 45 -12.52 -4.63 9.37
C ILE A 45 -13.33 -3.99 8.25
N TRP A 46 -12.71 -3.71 7.08
CA TRP A 46 -13.40 -3.13 5.92
C TRP A 46 -14.47 -4.07 5.37
N ARG A 47 -14.17 -5.37 5.25
CA ARG A 47 -15.14 -6.40 4.85
C ARG A 47 -16.33 -6.46 5.79
N ASN A 48 -16.09 -6.55 7.10
CA ASN A 48 -17.13 -6.61 8.12
C ASN A 48 -18.03 -5.38 8.12
N LYS A 49 -17.48 -4.20 7.82
CA LYS A 49 -18.21 -2.94 7.74
C LYS A 49 -18.76 -2.64 6.34
N LYS A 50 -18.48 -3.49 5.35
CA LYS A 50 -18.88 -3.31 3.94
C LYS A 50 -18.40 -1.97 3.37
N MET A 51 -17.21 -1.53 3.77
CA MET A 51 -16.59 -0.31 3.27
C MET A 51 -15.82 -0.58 1.96
N PRO A 52 -15.56 0.45 1.14
CA PRO A 52 -14.88 0.28 -0.15
C PRO A 52 -13.46 -0.27 -0.01
N ILE A 53 -13.13 -1.30 -0.80
CA ILE A 53 -11.82 -1.97 -0.83
C ILE A 53 -11.29 -1.96 -2.27
N PHE A 54 -10.02 -1.61 -2.42
CA PHE A 54 -9.29 -1.64 -3.69
C PHE A 54 -7.99 -2.42 -3.51
N HIS A 55 -7.88 -3.54 -4.20
CA HIS A 55 -6.65 -4.32 -4.27
C HIS A 55 -5.85 -3.83 -5.47
N VAL A 56 -4.69 -3.26 -5.24
CA VAL A 56 -3.79 -2.82 -6.30
C VAL A 56 -2.78 -3.92 -6.58
N GLN A 57 -2.63 -4.29 -7.85
CA GLN A 57 -1.74 -5.33 -8.33
C GLN A 57 -0.71 -4.72 -9.29
N HIS A 58 0.55 -4.85 -8.99
CA HIS A 58 1.61 -4.47 -9.92
C HIS A 58 1.84 -5.58 -10.96
N CYS A 59 1.65 -5.23 -12.22
CA CYS A 59 1.87 -6.11 -13.36
C CYS A 59 3.06 -5.56 -14.16
N SER A 60 4.27 -6.00 -13.81
CA SER A 60 5.49 -5.50 -14.44
C SER A 60 5.52 -5.80 -15.92
N SER A 61 5.85 -4.81 -16.75
CA SER A 61 6.09 -5.00 -18.19
C SER A 61 7.42 -5.71 -18.51
N ASN A 62 8.33 -5.81 -17.53
CA ASN A 62 9.57 -6.57 -17.68
C ASN A 62 9.27 -8.07 -17.55
N PRO A 63 9.49 -8.90 -18.61
CA PRO A 63 9.18 -10.32 -18.56
C PRO A 63 10.03 -11.12 -17.55
N ASN A 64 11.17 -10.57 -17.12
CA ASN A 64 12.05 -11.18 -16.11
C ASN A 64 11.72 -10.76 -14.68
N SER A 65 10.73 -9.90 -14.47
CA SER A 65 10.31 -9.48 -13.14
C SER A 65 9.46 -10.56 -12.47
N ILE A 66 9.72 -10.80 -11.20
CA ILE A 66 8.87 -11.69 -10.39
C ILE A 66 7.45 -11.15 -10.16
N LEU A 67 7.19 -9.89 -10.52
CA LEU A 67 5.85 -9.28 -10.55
C LEU A 67 5.27 -9.21 -11.98
N ASN A 68 5.89 -9.88 -12.98
CA ASN A 68 5.28 -10.03 -14.29
C ASN A 68 4.05 -10.95 -14.21
N GLU A 69 3.02 -10.68 -14.99
CA GLU A 69 1.75 -11.45 -14.98
C GLU A 69 1.91 -12.96 -15.24
N THR A 70 2.99 -13.36 -15.92
CA THR A 70 3.31 -14.77 -16.19
C THR A 70 4.03 -15.47 -15.04
N HIS A 71 4.48 -14.72 -14.03
CA HIS A 71 5.24 -15.25 -12.90
C HIS A 71 4.32 -15.49 -11.68
N PRO A 72 4.44 -16.63 -10.95
CA PRO A 72 3.64 -16.90 -9.75
C PRO A 72 3.73 -15.82 -8.66
N GLY A 73 4.84 -15.09 -8.60
CA GLY A 73 5.02 -13.97 -7.68
C GLY A 73 4.08 -12.79 -7.94
N ASN A 74 3.45 -12.71 -9.11
CA ASN A 74 2.42 -11.72 -9.40
C ASN A 74 1.12 -11.94 -8.62
N GLU A 75 0.83 -13.15 -8.16
CA GLU A 75 -0.38 -13.45 -7.39
C GLU A 75 -0.41 -12.66 -6.08
N PHE A 76 -1.62 -12.30 -5.63
CA PHE A 76 -1.83 -11.75 -4.29
C PHE A 76 -1.43 -12.77 -3.21
N GLN A 77 -0.94 -12.28 -2.08
CA GLN A 77 -0.75 -13.12 -0.89
C GLN A 77 -2.08 -13.65 -0.38
N ASP A 78 -2.10 -14.89 0.07
CA ASP A 78 -3.36 -15.59 0.41
C ASP A 78 -4.14 -14.91 1.53
N ILE A 79 -3.46 -14.27 2.50
CA ILE A 79 -4.10 -13.58 3.63
C ILE A 79 -4.82 -12.28 3.24
N VAL A 80 -4.53 -11.71 2.07
CA VAL A 80 -5.18 -10.50 1.54
C VAL A 80 -5.82 -10.73 0.17
N LYS A 81 -6.02 -12.00 -0.21
CA LYS A 81 -6.58 -12.35 -1.50
C LYS A 81 -7.95 -11.69 -1.71
N PRO A 82 -8.16 -11.02 -2.87
CA PRO A 82 -9.45 -10.44 -3.20
C PRO A 82 -10.59 -11.45 -3.18
N GLN A 83 -11.75 -11.05 -2.66
CA GLN A 83 -12.99 -11.80 -2.71
C GLN A 83 -13.85 -11.35 -3.89
N GLU A 84 -14.87 -12.15 -4.23
CA GLU A 84 -15.84 -11.79 -5.26
C GLU A 84 -16.51 -10.46 -4.95
N GLY A 85 -16.53 -9.55 -5.91
CA GLY A 85 -17.09 -8.21 -5.77
C GLY A 85 -16.10 -7.15 -5.26
N GLU A 86 -14.89 -7.52 -4.82
CA GLU A 86 -13.84 -6.56 -4.46
C GLU A 86 -13.11 -6.06 -5.71
N THR A 87 -12.80 -4.76 -5.73
CA THR A 87 -12.19 -4.12 -6.91
C THR A 87 -10.69 -4.41 -6.99
N ILE A 88 -10.23 -4.86 -8.16
CA ILE A 88 -8.81 -5.03 -8.47
C ILE A 88 -8.37 -3.97 -9.46
N ILE A 89 -7.33 -3.21 -9.11
CA ILE A 89 -6.68 -2.20 -9.94
C ILE A 89 -5.33 -2.75 -10.40
N ARG A 90 -5.16 -3.00 -11.69
CA ARG A 90 -3.89 -3.44 -12.26
C ARG A 90 -3.10 -2.26 -12.81
N LYS A 91 -1.84 -2.17 -12.45
CA LYS A 91 -0.91 -1.11 -12.87
C LYS A 91 0.44 -1.69 -13.30
N ASN A 92 1.17 -0.96 -14.13
CA ASN A 92 2.53 -1.32 -14.55
C ASN A 92 3.59 -0.27 -14.20
N VAL A 93 3.20 0.74 -13.45
CA VAL A 93 4.07 1.81 -12.90
C VAL A 93 3.84 1.92 -11.40
N ASN A 94 4.64 2.75 -10.71
CA ASN A 94 4.56 2.83 -9.24
C ASN A 94 3.23 3.38 -8.72
N SER A 95 2.68 4.42 -9.34
CA SER A 95 1.41 4.99 -8.88
C SER A 95 0.21 4.13 -9.25
N ALA A 96 -0.69 3.91 -8.29
CA ALA A 96 -1.98 3.26 -8.55
C ALA A 96 -2.96 4.11 -9.36
N PHE A 97 -2.66 5.39 -9.58
CA PHE A 97 -3.51 6.31 -10.32
C PHE A 97 -3.11 6.49 -11.81
N ILE A 98 -1.90 6.04 -12.20
CA ILE A 98 -1.41 6.23 -13.57
C ILE A 98 -1.76 5.02 -14.43
N GLY A 99 -2.48 5.27 -15.54
CA GLY A 99 -2.90 4.23 -16.47
C GLY A 99 -3.99 3.31 -15.92
N THR A 100 -4.71 3.76 -14.87
CA THR A 100 -5.80 3.04 -14.23
C THR A 100 -7.03 3.94 -14.11
N ASN A 101 -8.16 3.35 -13.74
CA ASN A 101 -9.41 4.06 -13.44
C ASN A 101 -9.64 4.28 -11.93
N LEU A 102 -8.60 4.12 -11.08
CA LEU A 102 -8.76 4.24 -9.62
C LEU A 102 -9.38 5.57 -9.20
N LYS A 103 -8.90 6.69 -9.79
CA LYS A 103 -9.44 8.01 -9.45
C LYS A 103 -10.93 8.14 -9.76
N GLU A 104 -11.34 7.67 -10.93
CA GLU A 104 -12.75 7.69 -11.36
C GLU A 104 -13.62 6.89 -10.41
N LEU A 105 -13.20 5.67 -10.05
CA LEU A 105 -13.92 4.81 -9.11
C LEU A 105 -14.06 5.42 -7.71
N LEU A 106 -13.01 6.08 -7.22
CA LEU A 106 -13.06 6.79 -5.93
C LEU A 106 -14.01 7.99 -5.98
N ASP A 107 -13.98 8.76 -7.07
CA ASP A 107 -14.83 9.95 -7.25
C ASP A 107 -16.31 9.57 -7.43
N ASP A 108 -16.60 8.54 -8.22
CA ASP A 108 -17.96 8.03 -8.44
C ASP A 108 -18.57 7.51 -7.13
N ALA A 109 -17.76 6.84 -6.32
CA ALA A 109 -18.15 6.40 -4.97
C ALA A 109 -18.15 7.54 -3.93
N LYS A 110 -17.83 8.79 -4.34
CA LYS A 110 -17.75 9.98 -3.47
C LYS A 110 -16.79 9.83 -2.30
N ILE A 111 -15.75 9.02 -2.46
CA ILE A 111 -14.73 8.79 -1.43
C ILE A 111 -13.92 10.08 -1.25
N LYS A 112 -13.72 10.49 -0.01
CA LYS A 112 -12.89 11.64 0.37
C LYS A 112 -11.69 11.23 1.21
N THR A 113 -11.73 10.03 1.77
CA THR A 113 -10.68 9.53 2.65
C THR A 113 -10.18 8.17 2.14
N VAL A 114 -8.87 8.03 2.03
CA VAL A 114 -8.22 6.77 1.66
C VAL A 114 -7.26 6.33 2.77
N VAL A 115 -7.28 5.04 3.06
CA VAL A 115 -6.36 4.37 3.99
C VAL A 115 -5.45 3.48 3.15
N ILE A 116 -4.14 3.66 3.25
CA ILE A 116 -3.15 3.02 2.38
C ILE A 116 -2.28 2.08 3.22
N ALA A 117 -2.18 0.82 2.78
CA ALA A 117 -1.27 -0.20 3.28
C ALA A 117 -0.63 -0.96 2.11
N GLY A 118 0.50 -1.63 2.32
CA GLY A 118 1.12 -2.50 1.30
C GLY A 118 2.61 -2.24 1.04
N LEU A 119 3.09 -2.54 -0.17
CA LEU A 119 4.50 -2.65 -0.54
C LEU A 119 4.86 -1.86 -1.81
N THR A 120 6.07 -1.35 -1.94
CA THR A 120 7.00 -1.05 -0.85
C THR A 120 6.82 0.39 -0.40
N THR A 121 7.12 0.68 0.87
CA THR A 121 6.91 1.99 1.49
C THR A 121 7.46 3.14 0.66
N ASP A 122 8.67 3.00 0.15
CA ASP A 122 9.44 4.02 -0.58
C ASP A 122 9.13 4.12 -2.08
N HIS A 123 8.44 3.13 -2.67
CA HIS A 123 8.10 3.13 -4.11
C HIS A 123 6.59 3.26 -4.34
N CYS A 124 5.89 2.14 -4.55
CA CYS A 124 4.48 2.16 -4.97
C CYS A 124 3.57 2.79 -3.91
N VAL A 125 3.83 2.52 -2.64
CA VAL A 125 3.10 3.13 -1.52
C VAL A 125 3.35 4.64 -1.49
N SER A 126 4.63 5.08 -1.46
CA SER A 126 4.98 6.51 -1.44
C SER A 126 4.39 7.27 -2.64
N THR A 127 4.56 6.71 -3.85
CA THR A 127 4.08 7.38 -5.08
C THR A 127 2.55 7.49 -5.10
N THR A 128 1.84 6.43 -4.70
CA THR A 128 0.37 6.44 -4.62
C THR A 128 -0.12 7.41 -3.55
N THR A 129 0.53 7.45 -2.38
CA THR A 129 0.22 8.37 -1.28
C THR A 129 0.37 9.83 -1.70
N ARG A 130 1.49 10.18 -2.36
CA ARG A 130 1.72 11.55 -2.88
C ARG A 130 0.65 11.95 -3.88
N MET A 131 0.31 11.06 -4.81
CA MET A 131 -0.73 11.38 -5.79
C MET A 131 -2.11 11.50 -5.15
N ALA A 132 -2.46 10.64 -4.19
CA ALA A 132 -3.72 10.76 -3.47
C ALA A 132 -3.82 12.12 -2.74
N GLY A 133 -2.76 12.54 -2.02
CA GLY A 133 -2.69 13.86 -1.40
C GLY A 133 -2.83 15.01 -2.40
N ASN A 134 -2.12 14.94 -3.52
CA ASN A 134 -2.19 15.96 -4.59
C ASN A 134 -3.59 16.03 -5.24
N PHE A 135 -4.35 14.94 -5.27
CA PHE A 135 -5.74 14.94 -5.73
C PHE A 135 -6.74 15.45 -4.66
N GLY A 136 -6.26 15.77 -3.45
CA GLY A 136 -7.07 16.36 -2.38
C GLY A 136 -7.81 15.32 -1.52
N TYR A 137 -7.43 14.04 -1.57
CA TYR A 137 -7.96 13.05 -0.63
C TYR A 137 -7.35 13.26 0.77
N ASN A 138 -8.14 12.99 1.80
CA ASN A 138 -7.61 12.78 3.16
C ASN A 138 -6.93 11.43 3.20
N VAL A 139 -5.61 11.40 3.34
CA VAL A 139 -4.84 10.15 3.26
C VAL A 139 -4.36 9.75 4.64
N TYR A 140 -4.64 8.50 5.01
CA TYR A 140 -4.02 7.81 6.16
C TYR A 140 -3.09 6.74 5.63
N LEU A 141 -1.79 6.87 5.93
CA LEU A 141 -0.78 5.86 5.61
C LEU A 141 -0.46 5.03 6.84
N ILE A 142 -0.57 3.71 6.72
CA ILE A 142 -0.43 2.81 7.87
C ILE A 142 1.01 2.32 7.98
N SER A 143 1.75 2.87 8.94
CA SER A 143 3.19 2.64 9.10
C SER A 143 3.56 1.17 9.35
N ASP A 144 2.81 0.48 10.18
CA ASP A 144 3.02 -0.93 10.54
C ASP A 144 2.35 -1.93 9.59
N ALA A 145 1.59 -1.43 8.60
CA ALA A 145 1.05 -2.22 7.49
C ALA A 145 1.74 -1.91 6.14
N THR A 146 2.93 -1.29 6.19
CA THR A 146 3.81 -1.08 5.05
C THR A 146 5.22 -1.56 5.37
N ALA A 147 5.96 -2.01 4.35
CA ALA A 147 7.33 -2.50 4.52
C ALA A 147 8.18 -2.21 3.28
N THR A 148 9.49 -2.27 3.44
CA THR A 148 10.45 -2.16 2.35
C THR A 148 11.69 -3.02 2.61
N PHE A 149 12.69 -2.91 1.77
CA PHE A 149 13.90 -3.72 1.75
C PHE A 149 15.14 -2.84 1.81
N ASN A 150 16.32 -3.45 2.10
CA ASN A 150 17.59 -2.77 2.03
C ASN A 150 17.82 -2.17 0.64
N LYS A 151 18.53 -1.07 0.58
CA LYS A 151 18.89 -0.38 -0.67
C LYS A 151 20.37 -0.06 -0.70
N LYS A 152 20.92 -0.11 -1.91
CA LYS A 152 22.27 0.42 -2.18
C LYS A 152 22.17 1.86 -2.63
N GLY A 153 22.98 2.72 -2.03
CA GLY A 153 23.14 4.10 -2.43
C GLY A 153 24.03 4.23 -3.67
N ILE A 154 24.14 5.46 -4.17
CA ILE A 154 24.85 5.78 -5.42
C ILE A 154 26.35 5.54 -5.35
N ASN A 155 26.94 5.55 -4.15
CA ASN A 155 28.38 5.30 -3.91
C ASN A 155 28.62 3.87 -3.36
N GLY A 156 27.60 3.00 -3.36
CA GLY A 156 27.68 1.62 -2.89
C GLY A 156 27.45 1.42 -1.41
N GLU A 157 27.12 2.48 -0.65
CA GLU A 157 26.70 2.39 0.74
C GLU A 157 25.41 1.58 0.90
N GLU A 158 25.25 0.87 1.99
CA GLU A 158 24.02 0.10 2.27
C GLU A 158 23.14 0.86 3.26
N PHE A 159 21.88 1.06 2.86
CA PHE A 159 20.83 1.59 3.71
C PHE A 159 19.90 0.45 4.12
N SER A 160 19.73 0.29 5.44
CA SER A 160 18.82 -0.73 5.96
C SER A 160 17.37 -0.43 5.57
N ALA A 161 16.58 -1.48 5.46
CA ALA A 161 15.13 -1.38 5.21
C ALA A 161 14.44 -0.42 6.20
N GLU A 162 14.86 -0.43 7.46
CA GLU A 162 14.30 0.47 8.48
C GLU A 162 14.61 1.94 8.19
N ILE A 163 15.84 2.28 7.80
CA ILE A 163 16.20 3.66 7.44
C ILE A 163 15.39 4.13 6.23
N ILE A 164 15.30 3.29 5.19
CA ILE A 164 14.51 3.61 3.99
C ILE A 164 13.04 3.83 4.35
N HIS A 165 12.48 2.94 5.17
CA HIS A 165 11.09 3.03 5.62
C HIS A 165 10.82 4.32 6.40
N GLN A 166 11.62 4.60 7.43
CA GLN A 166 11.42 5.77 8.29
C GLN A 166 11.59 7.08 7.52
N THR A 167 12.57 7.18 6.62
CA THR A 167 12.75 8.37 5.79
C THR A 167 11.61 8.58 4.79
N ALA A 168 11.08 7.49 4.21
CA ALA A 168 9.91 7.55 3.34
C ALA A 168 8.67 8.04 4.11
N LEU A 169 8.40 7.46 5.30
CA LEU A 169 7.28 7.88 6.15
C LEU A 169 7.42 9.35 6.58
N ALA A 170 8.62 9.77 7.01
CA ALA A 170 8.88 11.16 7.40
C ALA A 170 8.62 12.14 6.24
N SER A 171 8.96 11.76 5.01
CA SER A 171 8.71 12.60 3.83
C SER A 171 7.23 12.68 3.42
N LEU A 172 6.41 11.76 3.89
CA LEU A 172 4.98 11.70 3.57
C LEU A 172 4.10 12.32 4.65
N ASN A 173 4.58 12.24 5.92
CA ASN A 173 3.80 12.67 7.06
C ASN A 173 3.56 14.19 7.05
N GLU A 174 2.31 14.58 7.32
CA GLU A 174 1.82 15.97 7.37
C GLU A 174 1.76 16.70 6.01
N GLU A 175 2.58 16.29 5.03
CA GLU A 175 2.56 16.90 3.69
C GLU A 175 1.55 16.22 2.77
N PHE A 176 1.56 14.88 2.69
CA PHE A 176 0.71 14.10 1.77
C PHE A 176 -0.27 13.18 2.50
N ALA A 177 0.03 12.81 3.74
CA ALA A 177 -0.77 11.88 4.53
C ALA A 177 -0.60 12.12 6.02
N GLN A 178 -1.55 11.62 6.81
CA GLN A 178 -1.35 11.35 8.23
C GLN A 178 -0.78 9.94 8.36
N VAL A 179 0.47 9.83 8.81
CA VAL A 179 1.11 8.53 9.07
C VAL A 179 0.66 8.06 10.45
N VAL A 180 -0.01 6.90 10.48
CA VAL A 180 -0.58 6.34 11.70
C VAL A 180 -0.35 4.83 11.77
N THR A 181 -0.64 4.22 12.92
CA THR A 181 -0.58 2.76 13.08
C THR A 181 -1.92 2.09 12.80
N THR A 182 -1.89 0.77 12.58
CA THR A 182 -3.09 -0.08 12.50
C THR A 182 -3.98 0.11 13.71
N GLU A 183 -3.41 0.17 14.92
CA GLU A 183 -4.18 0.36 16.16
C GLU A 183 -4.87 1.72 16.22
N PHE A 184 -4.25 2.77 15.69
CA PHE A 184 -4.88 4.10 15.63
C PHE A 184 -6.09 4.09 14.68
N ILE A 185 -5.92 3.56 13.46
CA ILE A 185 -6.99 3.59 12.45
C ILE A 185 -8.20 2.76 12.89
N LYS A 186 -8.00 1.62 13.58
CA LYS A 186 -9.08 0.80 14.17
C LYS A 186 -10.00 1.60 15.09
N ARG A 187 -9.50 2.63 15.74
CA ARG A 187 -10.30 3.46 16.66
C ARG A 187 -11.17 4.48 15.96
N ILE A 188 -10.86 4.84 14.72
CA ILE A 188 -11.55 5.91 13.99
C ILE A 188 -12.34 5.44 12.77
N VAL A 189 -12.28 4.17 12.41
CA VAL A 189 -13.15 3.54 11.39
C VAL A 189 -14.39 2.87 11.98
#